data_c67307e5ba8274cf70d50e9732845aee
#
_entry.id   c67307e5ba8274cf70d50e9732845aee
#
_cell.length_a   1.000
_cell.length_b   1.000
_cell.length_c   1.000
_cell.angle_alpha   90.00
_cell.angle_beta   90.00
_cell.angle_gamma   90.00
#
_symmetry.space_group_name_H-M   'P 1'
#
loop_
_entity.id
_entity.type
_entity.pdbx_description
1 polymer ?
#
loop_
_entity_poly.entity_id
_entity_poly.type
_entity_poly.pdbx_seq_one_letter_code
_entity_poly.pdbx_strand_id
1 'polypeptide(L)'
;MAGVVVDHGGICCAEQTRGVGFPPVAEPPQRPQLAGSTGLGEQPECTAGVVRSVLEHNLTYDGPKRLWYTGPMFRHERPQRGRYRQFHQVGAEAVGFAGPDIDAELILLCQRLWDDLGLTDIRLEINSIGDASERQRHRADLITYFEQHQSQLDADAQRRLHTNPLRILDTKNPAMQELVNAAPKLLDYLGDESRAHFEGVQRLLRHNSVPFTVNPRLVRGMDYYNRTVFEWITDQLGSQGTVCGGGRYDPLVEIFGGKPTPAVGFAMGVERLLELMKVAGGNFSRSQCDVYLVHQGVDAQLQSFVIAERLRDAGLDVVLHCAAAGGLSSFKSQMKRADASGAAYAIIIGEDEIASGTAIVKHLREADMTHNQQSVSLEVLTDHLIERMIGDDEHDHGHLHAGQLHTHH
;
A
#
# COMPACT_ATOMS: atom_id res chain seq x y z
N MET A 1 5.26 -11.20 10.95
CA MET A 1 3.94 -10.56 11.24
C MET A 1 2.86 -11.49 10.73
N ALA A 2 1.98 -12.00 11.57
CA ALA A 2 0.78 -12.71 11.10
C ALA A 2 -0.24 -11.64 10.67
N GLY A 3 -0.59 -11.60 9.41
CA GLY A 3 -1.53 -10.64 8.85
C GLY A 3 -2.87 -11.32 8.53
N VAL A 4 -3.96 -10.68 8.87
CA VAL A 4 -5.30 -11.06 8.43
C VAL A 4 -5.62 -10.29 7.15
N VAL A 5 -5.88 -11.00 6.06
CA VAL A 5 -6.30 -10.41 4.78
C VAL A 5 -7.82 -10.36 4.76
N VAL A 6 -8.39 -9.17 4.53
CA VAL A 6 -9.83 -9.02 4.33
C VAL A 6 -10.10 -8.89 2.83
N ASP A 7 -10.68 -9.93 2.22
CA ASP A 7 -11.12 -9.90 0.83
C ASP A 7 -12.63 -9.60 0.74
N HIS A 8 -13.09 -9.12 -0.42
CA HIS A 8 -14.46 -8.61 -0.69
C HIS A 8 -15.63 -9.58 -0.46
N GLY A 9 -15.36 -10.82 -0.09
CA GLY A 9 -16.37 -11.85 0.19
C GLY A 9 -16.35 -12.44 1.60
N GLY A 10 -15.33 -12.16 2.38
CA GLY A 10 -15.14 -12.74 3.70
C GLY A 10 -13.72 -12.54 4.20
N ILE A 11 -13.50 -12.73 5.48
CA ILE A 11 -12.16 -12.68 6.08
C ILE A 11 -11.44 -13.97 5.73
N CYS A 12 -10.34 -13.88 4.99
CA CYS A 12 -9.40 -14.98 4.85
C CYS A 12 -8.30 -14.82 5.91
N CYS A 13 -8.38 -15.59 6.99
CA CYS A 13 -7.28 -15.68 7.96
C CYS A 13 -6.23 -16.61 7.39
N ALA A 14 -5.09 -16.06 6.96
CA ALA A 14 -3.90 -16.86 6.71
C ALA A 14 -3.15 -17.11 8.03
N GLU A 15 -3.71 -17.94 8.88
CA GLU A 15 -2.95 -18.62 9.93
C GLU A 15 -2.51 -19.98 9.38
N GLN A 16 -1.20 -20.21 9.35
CA GLN A 16 -0.66 -21.57 9.26
C GLN A 16 -0.98 -22.30 10.56
N THR A 17 -2.19 -22.84 10.68
CA THR A 17 -2.52 -23.85 11.66
C THR A 17 -2.99 -25.11 10.94
N ARG A 18 -2.25 -26.18 11.23
CA ARG A 18 -2.56 -27.53 10.79
C ARG A 18 -3.96 -27.95 11.27
N GLY A 19 -4.84 -28.29 10.32
CA GLY A 19 -5.86 -29.30 10.44
C GLY A 19 -6.88 -29.15 11.57
N VAL A 20 -7.91 -28.28 11.38
CA VAL A 20 -9.22 -28.45 12.01
C VAL A 20 -10.26 -28.06 10.96
N GLY A 21 -11.14 -29.00 10.59
CA GLY A 21 -12.25 -28.77 9.68
C GLY A 21 -13.30 -27.83 10.28
N PHE A 22 -13.70 -26.80 9.54
CA PHE A 22 -14.73 -25.88 9.91
C PHE A 22 -16.12 -26.41 9.54
N PRO A 23 -17.16 -26.20 10.37
CA PRO A 23 -18.55 -26.48 10.00
C PRO A 23 -19.04 -25.46 8.94
N PRO A 24 -20.05 -25.81 8.11
CA PRO A 24 -20.54 -24.92 7.08
C PRO A 24 -21.16 -23.64 7.68
N VAL A 25 -20.79 -22.51 7.08
CA VAL A 25 -21.24 -21.17 7.48
C VAL A 25 -22.74 -21.04 7.21
N ALA A 26 -23.51 -20.65 8.22
CA ALA A 26 -24.92 -20.30 8.11
C ALA A 26 -25.10 -19.04 7.24
N GLU A 27 -26.19 -18.99 6.44
CA GLU A 27 -26.52 -17.84 5.60
C GLU A 27 -26.56 -16.53 6.41
N PRO A 28 -25.99 -15.43 5.88
CA PRO A 28 -25.95 -14.16 6.59
C PRO A 28 -27.36 -13.57 6.75
N PRO A 29 -27.66 -12.92 7.90
CA PRO A 29 -28.93 -12.24 8.09
C PRO A 29 -29.11 -11.09 7.10
N GLN A 30 -30.36 -10.89 6.62
CA GLN A 30 -30.70 -9.86 5.65
C GLN A 30 -30.30 -8.46 6.14
N ARG A 31 -29.61 -7.72 5.26
CA ARG A 31 -29.11 -6.36 5.49
C ARG A 31 -30.22 -5.40 5.93
N PRO A 32 -30.02 -4.54 6.95
CA PRO A 32 -30.87 -3.38 7.15
C PRO A 32 -30.74 -2.44 5.94
N GLN A 33 -31.83 -2.17 5.28
CA GLN A 33 -31.89 -1.16 4.21
C GLN A 33 -31.71 0.22 4.84
N LEU A 34 -30.57 0.86 4.61
CA LEU A 34 -30.43 2.30 4.78
C LEU A 34 -31.25 2.97 3.69
N ALA A 35 -32.38 3.55 4.10
CA ALA A 35 -33.26 4.30 3.22
C ALA A 35 -32.52 5.52 2.65
N GLY A 36 -32.38 5.57 1.32
CA GLY A 36 -32.07 6.80 0.59
C GLY A 36 -30.89 6.80 -0.40
N SER A 37 -30.41 5.65 -0.91
CA SER A 37 -29.53 5.67 -2.08
C SER A 37 -30.02 4.67 -3.14
N THR A 38 -30.32 5.19 -4.30
CA THR A 38 -30.58 4.41 -5.51
C THR A 38 -29.32 3.66 -5.92
N GLY A 39 -29.29 2.36 -5.69
CA GLY A 39 -28.56 1.33 -6.39
C GLY A 39 -27.06 1.47 -6.59
N LEU A 40 -26.33 0.48 -6.13
CA LEU A 40 -24.89 0.22 -6.09
C LEU A 40 -24.22 0.91 -4.90
N GLY A 41 -24.03 0.14 -3.81
CA GLY A 41 -23.29 0.61 -2.65
C GLY A 41 -21.87 0.99 -3.04
N GLU A 42 -21.58 2.29 -3.13
CA GLU A 42 -20.21 2.78 -3.24
C GLU A 42 -19.47 2.36 -1.97
N GLN A 43 -18.32 1.70 -2.12
CA GLN A 43 -17.38 1.44 -1.02
C GLN A 43 -16.27 2.48 -1.09
N PRO A 44 -16.44 3.64 -0.41
CA PRO A 44 -15.50 4.75 -0.55
C PRO A 44 -14.20 4.54 0.24
N GLU A 45 -14.19 3.60 1.19
CA GLU A 45 -13.06 3.26 2.06
C GLU A 45 -13.34 1.93 2.79
N CYS A 46 -12.33 1.31 3.42
CA CYS A 46 -12.48 0.02 4.09
C CYS A 46 -12.50 0.10 5.61
N THR A 47 -12.12 1.19 6.26
CA THR A 47 -12.00 1.31 7.73
C THR A 47 -13.30 0.90 8.44
N ALA A 48 -14.44 1.42 7.98
CA ALA A 48 -15.74 1.06 8.52
C ALA A 48 -16.05 -0.44 8.33
N GLY A 49 -15.66 -1.02 7.20
CA GLY A 49 -15.80 -2.45 6.93
C GLY A 49 -14.94 -3.31 7.85
N VAL A 50 -13.70 -2.90 8.11
CA VAL A 50 -12.80 -3.58 9.05
C VAL A 50 -13.35 -3.53 10.47
N VAL A 51 -13.81 -2.35 10.95
CA VAL A 51 -14.41 -2.21 12.29
C VAL A 51 -15.63 -3.11 12.44
N ARG A 52 -16.51 -3.14 11.43
CA ARG A 52 -17.66 -4.05 11.43
C ARG A 52 -17.23 -5.51 11.52
N SER A 53 -16.23 -5.91 10.75
CA SER A 53 -15.66 -7.25 10.76
C SER A 53 -15.06 -7.63 12.11
N VAL A 54 -14.35 -6.69 12.75
CA VAL A 54 -13.81 -6.86 14.12
C VAL A 54 -14.94 -7.18 15.10
N LEU A 55 -16.07 -6.50 14.99
CA LEU A 55 -17.22 -6.71 15.88
C LEU A 55 -17.97 -8.01 15.56
N GLU A 56 -18.30 -8.26 14.29
CA GLU A 56 -19.07 -9.44 13.86
C GLU A 56 -18.33 -10.76 14.17
N HIS A 57 -16.99 -10.74 14.09
CA HIS A 57 -16.14 -11.91 14.34
C HIS A 57 -15.43 -11.89 15.69
N ASN A 58 -15.73 -10.87 16.53
CA ASN A 58 -15.12 -10.72 17.86
C ASN A 58 -13.58 -10.84 17.86
N LEU A 59 -12.93 -10.22 16.86
CA LEU A 59 -11.50 -10.40 16.61
C LEU A 59 -10.61 -9.89 17.76
N THR A 60 -11.11 -9.00 18.62
CA THR A 60 -10.37 -8.45 19.75
C THR A 60 -10.60 -9.25 21.06
N TYR A 61 -11.24 -10.41 20.99
CA TYR A 61 -11.52 -11.23 22.18
C TYR A 61 -10.26 -11.61 22.97
N ASP A 62 -9.20 -11.98 22.27
CA ASP A 62 -7.90 -12.40 22.83
C ASP A 62 -6.85 -11.27 22.87
N GLY A 63 -7.28 -10.01 22.66
CA GLY A 63 -6.43 -8.83 22.74
C GLY A 63 -6.42 -7.96 21.50
N PRO A 64 -5.58 -6.91 21.51
CA PRO A 64 -5.47 -5.97 20.41
C PRO A 64 -5.01 -6.62 19.10
N LYS A 65 -5.46 -6.07 17.96
CA LYS A 65 -5.16 -6.58 16.60
C LYS A 65 -4.54 -5.53 15.70
N ARG A 66 -3.60 -5.97 14.85
CA ARG A 66 -3.10 -5.24 13.69
C ARG A 66 -3.63 -5.94 12.46
N LEU A 67 -4.45 -5.25 11.70
CA LEU A 67 -5.14 -5.74 10.51
C LEU A 67 -4.66 -4.96 9.30
N TRP A 68 -4.70 -5.57 8.12
CA TRP A 68 -4.45 -4.87 6.88
C TRP A 68 -5.44 -5.34 5.81
N TYR A 69 -5.64 -4.50 4.82
CA TYR A 69 -6.51 -4.80 3.69
C TYR A 69 -5.93 -4.25 2.39
N THR A 70 -6.33 -4.87 1.30
CA THR A 70 -6.16 -4.33 -0.05
C THR A 70 -7.38 -4.64 -0.88
N GLY A 71 -7.76 -3.71 -1.77
CA GLY A 71 -8.89 -3.94 -2.65
C GLY A 71 -9.35 -2.69 -3.40
N PRO A 72 -10.30 -2.87 -4.35
CA PRO A 72 -10.87 -1.78 -5.11
C PRO A 72 -11.84 -0.94 -4.25
N MET A 73 -11.72 0.38 -4.40
CA MET A 73 -12.60 1.38 -3.81
C MET A 73 -13.35 2.13 -4.89
N PHE A 74 -14.53 2.62 -4.55
CA PHE A 74 -15.41 3.33 -5.49
C PHE A 74 -15.85 4.66 -4.89
N ARG A 75 -15.57 5.77 -5.61
CA ARG A 75 -15.97 7.13 -5.21
C ARG A 75 -16.55 7.88 -6.38
N HIS A 76 -17.66 8.56 -6.17
CA HIS A 76 -18.22 9.48 -7.15
C HIS A 76 -17.43 10.79 -7.14
N GLU A 77 -16.28 10.81 -7.82
CA GLU A 77 -15.37 11.94 -7.86
C GLU A 77 -15.09 12.40 -9.30
N ARG A 78 -14.60 13.65 -9.44
CA ARG A 78 -14.13 14.14 -10.73
C ARG A 78 -12.78 13.49 -11.05
N PRO A 79 -12.66 12.69 -12.12
CA PRO A 79 -11.41 12.05 -12.50
C PRO A 79 -10.30 13.04 -12.80
N GLN A 80 -9.08 12.74 -12.34
CA GLN A 80 -7.86 13.47 -12.68
C GLN A 80 -6.65 12.54 -12.46
N ARG A 81 -5.42 12.99 -12.77
CA ARG A 81 -4.21 12.18 -12.61
C ARG A 81 -4.09 11.63 -11.18
N GLY A 82 -3.95 10.32 -11.04
CA GLY A 82 -3.88 9.63 -9.75
C GLY A 82 -5.17 9.65 -8.92
N ARG A 83 -6.32 10.03 -9.53
CA ARG A 83 -7.63 10.04 -8.87
C ARG A 83 -8.70 9.50 -9.82
N TYR A 84 -9.15 8.30 -9.54
CA TYR A 84 -10.12 7.57 -10.35
C TYR A 84 -11.40 7.32 -9.55
N ARG A 85 -12.49 7.01 -10.25
CA ARG A 85 -13.75 6.62 -9.61
C ARG A 85 -13.70 5.20 -9.03
N GLN A 86 -12.96 4.32 -9.69
CA GLN A 86 -12.52 3.03 -9.18
C GLN A 86 -11.01 3.08 -9.03
N PHE A 87 -10.51 2.74 -7.86
CA PHE A 87 -9.08 2.76 -7.53
C PHE A 87 -8.81 1.72 -6.44
N HIS A 88 -7.55 1.37 -6.23
CA HIS A 88 -7.16 0.42 -5.21
C HIS A 88 -6.57 1.14 -3.99
N GLN A 89 -6.91 0.62 -2.82
CA GLN A 89 -6.27 1.04 -1.58
C GLN A 89 -5.57 -0.15 -0.91
N VAL A 90 -4.45 0.17 -0.26
CA VAL A 90 -3.86 -0.62 0.81
C VAL A 90 -4.02 0.18 2.09
N GLY A 91 -4.44 -0.47 3.16
CA GLY A 91 -4.56 0.16 4.47
C GLY A 91 -4.22 -0.79 5.60
N ALA A 92 -3.90 -0.21 6.75
CA ALA A 92 -3.69 -0.94 7.98
C ALA A 92 -4.46 -0.28 9.13
N GLU A 93 -5.05 -1.12 9.97
CA GLU A 93 -5.86 -0.72 11.10
C GLU A 93 -5.38 -1.44 12.36
N ALA A 94 -5.10 -0.67 13.41
CA ALA A 94 -4.70 -1.19 14.71
C ALA A 94 -5.83 -0.93 15.71
N VAL A 95 -6.44 -2.00 16.23
CA VAL A 95 -7.62 -1.95 17.09
C VAL A 95 -7.29 -2.50 18.47
N GLY A 96 -7.68 -1.78 19.52
CA GLY A 96 -7.45 -2.15 20.93
C GLY A 96 -6.18 -1.52 21.55
N PHE A 97 -5.45 -0.68 20.82
CA PHE A 97 -4.24 -0.01 21.31
C PHE A 97 -4.52 1.44 21.70
N ALA A 98 -4.31 1.81 22.95
CA ALA A 98 -4.68 3.14 23.46
C ALA A 98 -3.54 4.16 23.40
N GLY A 99 -2.28 3.74 23.38
CA GLY A 99 -1.11 4.61 23.49
C GLY A 99 -0.74 5.35 22.19
N PRO A 100 0.13 6.37 22.28
CA PRO A 100 0.66 7.08 21.11
C PRO A 100 1.70 6.27 20.33
N ASP A 101 2.18 5.18 20.89
CA ASP A 101 3.16 4.26 20.33
C ASP A 101 2.64 3.59 19.05
N ILE A 102 1.40 3.14 19.03
CA ILE A 102 0.79 2.54 17.85
C ILE A 102 0.54 3.56 16.73
N ASP A 103 0.18 4.81 17.08
CA ASP A 103 0.07 5.90 16.08
C ASP A 103 1.43 6.11 15.39
N ALA A 104 2.49 6.19 16.17
CA ALA A 104 3.85 6.32 15.66
C ALA A 104 4.29 5.09 14.85
N GLU A 105 3.96 3.86 15.30
CA GLU A 105 4.26 2.61 14.58
C GLU A 105 3.68 2.63 13.15
N LEU A 106 2.42 3.03 13.00
CA LEU A 106 1.78 3.10 11.67
C LEU A 106 2.42 4.17 10.77
N ILE A 107 2.81 5.31 11.33
CA ILE A 107 3.54 6.35 10.59
C ILE A 107 4.92 5.85 10.17
N LEU A 108 5.66 5.17 11.05
CA LEU A 108 6.96 4.56 10.76
C LEU A 108 6.86 3.46 9.68
N LEU A 109 5.78 2.67 9.69
CA LEU A 109 5.51 1.68 8.64
C LEU A 109 5.38 2.34 7.28
N CYS A 110 4.68 3.48 7.20
CA CYS A 110 4.59 4.24 5.95
C CYS A 110 5.97 4.80 5.53
N GLN A 111 6.74 5.39 6.45
CA GLN A 111 8.08 5.90 6.14
C GLN A 111 8.97 4.81 5.54
N ARG A 112 8.99 3.62 6.18
CA ARG A 112 9.75 2.49 5.67
C ARG A 112 9.34 2.08 4.27
N LEU A 113 8.03 2.09 3.99
CA LEU A 113 7.53 1.80 2.65
C LEU A 113 8.01 2.83 1.62
N TRP A 114 8.05 4.12 1.98
CA TRP A 114 8.59 5.15 1.07
C TRP A 114 10.06 4.93 0.78
N ASP A 115 10.85 4.59 1.80
CA ASP A 115 12.28 4.29 1.66
C ASP A 115 12.49 3.06 0.75
N ASP A 116 11.75 1.97 0.98
CA ASP A 116 11.81 0.73 0.19
C ASP A 116 11.39 0.95 -1.29
N LEU A 117 10.46 1.89 -1.54
CA LEU A 117 10.03 2.26 -2.89
C LEU A 117 10.88 3.37 -3.54
N GLY A 118 11.89 3.89 -2.84
CA GLY A 118 12.74 4.98 -3.33
C GLY A 118 12.01 6.32 -3.51
N LEU A 119 10.94 6.57 -2.75
CA LEU A 119 10.11 7.78 -2.83
C LEU A 119 10.58 8.83 -1.83
N THR A 120 11.44 9.76 -2.26
CA THR A 120 12.08 10.75 -1.39
C THR A 120 11.28 12.06 -1.21
N ASP A 121 10.39 12.40 -2.14
CA ASP A 121 9.63 13.66 -2.14
C ASP A 121 8.26 13.54 -1.47
N ILE A 122 8.18 12.73 -0.42
CA ILE A 122 6.97 12.58 0.40
C ILE A 122 7.26 13.13 1.79
N ARG A 123 6.45 14.08 2.25
CA ARG A 123 6.60 14.71 3.57
C ARG A 123 5.40 14.42 4.46
N LEU A 124 5.67 14.31 5.75
CA LEU A 124 4.68 14.04 6.79
C LEU A 124 4.13 15.31 7.39
N GLU A 125 2.81 15.44 7.36
CA GLU A 125 2.08 16.42 8.17
C GLU A 125 1.27 15.70 9.25
N ILE A 126 1.32 16.20 10.48
CA ILE A 126 0.57 15.67 11.62
C ILE A 126 -0.21 16.76 12.31
N ASN A 127 -1.31 16.38 12.95
CA ASN A 127 -2.08 17.27 13.83
C ASN A 127 -2.77 16.45 14.93
N SER A 128 -3.31 17.13 15.93
CA SER A 128 -4.29 16.56 16.83
C SER A 128 -5.61 17.29 16.69
N ILE A 129 -6.68 16.54 16.49
CA ILE A 129 -8.04 17.07 16.47
C ILE A 129 -8.78 16.87 17.81
N GLY A 130 -8.04 16.49 18.83
CA GLY A 130 -8.54 16.35 20.19
C GLY A 130 -9.68 15.34 20.35
N ASP A 131 -10.33 15.41 21.50
CA ASP A 131 -11.57 14.67 21.78
C ASP A 131 -12.83 15.46 21.36
N ALA A 132 -14.00 14.87 21.59
CA ALA A 132 -15.28 15.49 21.23
C ALA A 132 -15.55 16.81 21.99
N SER A 133 -15.17 16.88 23.27
CA SER A 133 -15.41 18.05 24.13
C SER A 133 -14.49 19.21 23.74
N GLU A 134 -13.23 18.91 23.41
CA GLU A 134 -12.23 19.86 22.93
C GLU A 134 -12.63 20.44 21.57
N ARG A 135 -13.07 19.57 20.65
CA ARG A 135 -13.62 20.01 19.35
C ARG A 135 -14.86 20.88 19.48
N GLN A 136 -15.75 20.57 20.42
CA GLN A 136 -16.96 21.36 20.62
C GLN A 136 -16.64 22.80 21.08
N ARG A 137 -15.69 22.96 22.00
CA ARG A 137 -15.20 24.28 22.45
C ARG A 137 -14.57 25.08 21.29
N HIS A 138 -13.62 24.45 20.60
CA HIS A 138 -12.99 25.04 19.43
C HIS A 138 -14.01 25.42 18.34
N ARG A 139 -14.98 24.52 18.05
CA ARG A 139 -16.02 24.75 17.05
C ARG A 139 -16.83 26.00 17.36
N ALA A 140 -17.20 26.24 18.63
CA ALA A 140 -17.96 27.41 19.03
C ALA A 140 -17.19 28.73 18.76
N ASP A 141 -15.90 28.75 19.15
CA ASP A 141 -15.05 29.91 18.93
C ASP A 141 -14.73 30.12 17.45
N LEU A 142 -14.56 29.05 16.70
CA LEU A 142 -14.33 29.09 15.26
C LEU A 142 -15.54 29.64 14.49
N ILE A 143 -16.75 29.25 14.87
CA ILE A 143 -17.99 29.85 14.31
C ILE A 143 -18.03 31.33 14.61
N THR A 144 -17.84 31.72 15.86
CA THR A 144 -17.83 33.13 16.26
C THR A 144 -16.80 33.93 15.48
N TYR A 145 -15.60 33.37 15.30
CA TYR A 145 -14.54 34.01 14.52
C TYR A 145 -14.96 34.24 13.06
N PHE A 146 -15.49 33.20 12.39
CA PHE A 146 -15.90 33.30 11.00
C PHE A 146 -17.14 34.17 10.79
N GLU A 147 -18.07 34.24 11.77
CA GLU A 147 -19.20 35.16 11.73
C GLU A 147 -18.75 36.62 11.74
N GLN A 148 -17.71 36.95 12.54
CA GLN A 148 -17.12 38.29 12.55
C GLN A 148 -16.43 38.68 11.24
N HIS A 149 -16.04 37.65 10.42
CA HIS A 149 -15.35 37.81 9.15
C HIS A 149 -16.19 37.34 7.94
N GLN A 150 -17.52 37.35 8.07
CA GLN A 150 -18.42 36.74 7.10
C GLN A 150 -18.24 37.27 5.66
N SER A 151 -17.89 38.57 5.52
CA SER A 151 -17.66 39.21 4.21
C SER A 151 -16.42 38.69 3.48
N GLN A 152 -15.50 38.01 4.18
CA GLN A 152 -14.28 37.42 3.60
C GLN A 152 -14.46 35.95 3.24
N LEU A 153 -15.59 35.34 3.60
CA LEU A 153 -15.89 33.93 3.30
C LEU A 153 -16.43 33.82 1.88
N ASP A 154 -15.90 32.85 1.14
CA ASP A 154 -16.50 32.46 -0.15
C ASP A 154 -17.83 31.74 0.06
N ALA A 155 -18.57 31.52 -1.04
CA ALA A 155 -19.89 30.90 -1.00
C ALA A 155 -19.90 29.47 -0.42
N ASP A 156 -18.79 28.71 -0.56
CA ASP A 156 -18.67 27.37 -0.01
C ASP A 156 -18.41 27.43 1.50
N ALA A 157 -17.54 28.31 1.96
CA ALA A 157 -17.27 28.55 3.37
C ALA A 157 -18.51 29.05 4.11
N GLN A 158 -19.28 29.96 3.50
CA GLN A 158 -20.55 30.44 4.08
C GLN A 158 -21.56 29.30 4.29
N ARG A 159 -21.69 28.37 3.32
CA ARG A 159 -22.56 27.21 3.47
C ARG A 159 -22.10 26.25 4.58
N ARG A 160 -20.79 26.16 4.80
CA ARG A 160 -20.19 25.25 5.79
C ARG A 160 -20.10 25.84 7.19
N LEU A 161 -20.28 27.14 7.35
CA LEU A 161 -20.06 27.87 8.59
C LEU A 161 -20.72 27.22 9.80
N HIS A 162 -21.99 26.83 9.70
CA HIS A 162 -22.73 26.21 10.80
C HIS A 162 -22.79 24.68 10.71
N THR A 163 -22.58 24.11 9.52
CA THR A 163 -22.65 22.67 9.30
C THR A 163 -21.33 21.96 9.60
N ASN A 164 -20.23 22.43 9.02
CA ASN A 164 -18.90 21.87 9.25
C ASN A 164 -17.81 22.95 9.14
N PRO A 165 -17.67 23.84 10.15
CA PRO A 165 -16.73 24.97 10.11
C PRO A 165 -15.26 24.53 10.05
N LEU A 166 -14.90 23.35 10.57
CA LEU A 166 -13.55 22.81 10.49
C LEU A 166 -13.08 22.63 9.04
N ARG A 167 -14.01 22.32 8.12
CA ARG A 167 -13.70 22.20 6.68
C ARG A 167 -13.34 23.52 6.01
N ILE A 168 -13.66 24.66 6.63
CA ILE A 168 -13.26 25.98 6.14
C ILE A 168 -11.73 26.14 6.28
N LEU A 169 -11.13 25.55 7.33
CA LEU A 169 -9.69 25.60 7.56
C LEU A 169 -8.88 24.93 6.44
N ASP A 170 -9.45 23.94 5.78
CA ASP A 170 -8.81 23.20 4.66
C ASP A 170 -9.00 23.90 3.29
N THR A 171 -9.48 25.17 3.27
CA THR A 171 -9.67 25.86 1.99
C THR A 171 -8.35 26.11 1.27
N LYS A 172 -8.35 25.90 -0.05
CA LYS A 172 -7.24 26.24 -0.94
C LYS A 172 -7.43 27.58 -1.65
N ASN A 173 -8.50 28.31 -1.31
CA ASN A 173 -8.78 29.64 -1.88
C ASN A 173 -7.70 30.64 -1.42
N PRO A 174 -6.88 31.20 -2.34
CA PRO A 174 -5.81 32.14 -1.97
C PRO A 174 -6.33 33.37 -1.18
N ALA A 175 -7.54 33.86 -1.51
CA ALA A 175 -8.13 35.05 -0.84
C ALA A 175 -8.49 34.77 0.61
N MET A 176 -8.62 33.51 1.03
CA MET A 176 -8.98 33.14 2.40
C MET A 176 -7.78 32.68 3.24
N GLN A 177 -6.56 32.60 2.68
CA GLN A 177 -5.41 32.04 3.40
C GLN A 177 -5.05 32.86 4.66
N GLU A 178 -5.07 34.15 4.59
CA GLU A 178 -4.79 35.04 5.77
C GLU A 178 -5.84 34.83 6.87
N LEU A 179 -7.12 34.80 6.48
CA LEU A 179 -8.24 34.56 7.39
C LEU A 179 -8.11 33.20 8.11
N VAL A 180 -7.89 32.13 7.39
CA VAL A 180 -7.82 30.76 7.99
C VAL A 180 -6.54 30.57 8.79
N ASN A 181 -5.44 31.22 8.46
CA ASN A 181 -4.20 31.19 9.24
C ASN A 181 -4.32 31.89 10.58
N ALA A 182 -5.16 32.95 10.67
CA ALA A 182 -5.44 33.68 11.89
C ALA A 182 -6.57 33.08 12.75
N ALA A 183 -7.27 32.06 12.21
CA ALA A 183 -8.36 31.38 12.92
C ALA A 183 -7.89 30.66 14.19
N PRO A 184 -8.76 30.46 15.20
CA PRO A 184 -8.47 29.69 16.39
C PRO A 184 -7.93 28.30 16.02
N LYS A 185 -6.84 27.86 16.64
CA LYS A 185 -6.20 26.55 16.38
C LYS A 185 -6.69 25.52 17.39
N LEU A 186 -7.12 24.37 16.94
CA LEU A 186 -7.60 23.31 17.83
C LEU A 186 -6.54 22.86 18.85
N LEU A 187 -5.26 22.95 18.51
CA LEU A 187 -4.15 22.63 19.41
C LEU A 187 -4.16 23.45 20.71
N ASP A 188 -4.72 24.67 20.69
CA ASP A 188 -4.82 25.54 21.88
C ASP A 188 -5.94 25.07 22.83
N TYR A 189 -6.84 24.22 22.38
CA TYR A 189 -7.99 23.69 23.12
C TYR A 189 -7.75 22.29 23.70
N LEU A 190 -6.60 21.66 23.40
CA LEU A 190 -6.27 20.34 23.89
C LEU A 190 -6.13 20.31 25.41
N GLY A 191 -6.85 19.42 26.07
CA GLY A 191 -6.65 19.08 27.46
C GLY A 191 -5.37 18.24 27.66
N ASP A 192 -5.04 17.99 28.91
CA ASP A 192 -3.77 17.36 29.29
C ASP A 192 -3.59 15.98 28.64
N GLU A 193 -4.66 15.18 28.56
CA GLU A 193 -4.59 13.82 27.98
C GLU A 193 -4.32 13.85 26.48
N SER A 194 -5.09 14.65 25.70
CA SER A 194 -4.90 14.80 24.27
C SER A 194 -3.54 15.43 23.93
N ARG A 195 -3.09 16.37 24.74
CA ARG A 195 -1.77 17.01 24.63
C ARG A 195 -0.65 16.00 24.87
N ALA A 196 -0.71 15.25 25.98
CA ALA A 196 0.28 14.25 26.32
C ALA A 196 0.38 13.13 25.26
N HIS A 197 -0.77 12.72 24.72
CA HIS A 197 -0.82 11.74 23.61
C HIS A 197 -0.10 12.31 22.37
N PHE A 198 -0.44 13.51 21.94
CA PHE A 198 0.15 14.12 20.74
C PHE A 198 1.66 14.41 20.91
N GLU A 199 2.08 14.85 22.09
CA GLU A 199 3.50 14.99 22.43
C GLU A 199 4.22 13.64 22.43
N GLY A 200 3.55 12.58 22.89
CA GLY A 200 4.04 11.21 22.83
C GLY A 200 4.35 10.77 21.39
N VAL A 201 3.41 10.98 20.46
CA VAL A 201 3.63 10.69 19.02
C VAL A 201 4.82 11.47 18.50
N GLN A 202 4.86 12.80 18.73
CA GLN A 202 5.95 13.64 18.24
C GLN A 202 7.32 13.22 18.79
N ARG A 203 7.38 12.84 20.08
CA ARG A 203 8.61 12.36 20.72
C ARG A 203 9.12 11.07 20.06
N LEU A 204 8.23 10.11 19.78
CA LEU A 204 8.56 8.85 19.12
C LEU A 204 9.05 9.09 17.69
N LEU A 205 8.39 9.95 16.92
CA LEU A 205 8.81 10.29 15.56
C LEU A 205 10.19 10.98 15.54
N ARG A 206 10.44 11.95 16.45
CA ARG A 206 11.76 12.61 16.55
C ARG A 206 12.86 11.61 16.93
N HIS A 207 12.57 10.69 17.87
CA HIS A 207 13.56 9.69 18.29
C HIS A 207 13.93 8.73 17.16
N ASN A 208 13.00 8.45 16.25
CA ASN A 208 13.23 7.64 15.05
C ASN A 208 13.67 8.47 13.83
N SER A 209 14.04 9.74 14.03
CA SER A 209 14.53 10.65 12.97
C SER A 209 13.56 10.84 11.79
N VAL A 210 12.25 10.68 12.00
CA VAL A 210 11.23 10.96 10.98
C VAL A 210 10.93 12.45 10.98
N PRO A 211 11.21 13.16 9.88
CA PRO A 211 10.86 14.57 9.77
C PRO A 211 9.34 14.74 9.62
N PHE A 212 8.77 15.69 10.33
CA PHE A 212 7.36 16.02 10.23
C PHE A 212 7.09 17.51 10.44
N THR A 213 5.96 17.96 9.93
CA THR A 213 5.41 19.31 10.19
C THR A 213 4.11 19.18 10.96
N VAL A 214 3.98 19.96 12.04
CA VAL A 214 2.69 20.10 12.72
C VAL A 214 1.84 21.12 11.94
N ASN A 215 0.78 20.62 11.29
CA ASN A 215 -0.14 21.45 10.52
C ASN A 215 -1.47 21.61 11.28
N PRO A 216 -1.70 22.74 11.99
CA PRO A 216 -2.91 22.93 12.77
C PRO A 216 -4.19 23.04 11.92
N ARG A 217 -4.07 23.14 10.60
CA ARG A 217 -5.18 23.15 9.64
C ARG A 217 -5.50 21.75 9.09
N LEU A 218 -4.65 20.75 9.37
CA LEU A 218 -4.90 19.38 8.93
C LEU A 218 -6.13 18.82 9.65
N VAL A 219 -7.18 18.55 8.89
CA VAL A 219 -8.41 17.90 9.33
C VAL A 219 -8.73 16.74 8.41
N ARG A 220 -9.55 15.81 8.88
CA ARG A 220 -9.94 14.63 8.08
C ARG A 220 -11.36 14.76 7.52
N GLY A 221 -11.59 14.02 6.43
CA GLY A 221 -12.86 14.05 5.71
C GLY A 221 -14.03 13.41 6.43
N MET A 222 -13.77 12.57 7.41
CA MET A 222 -14.76 11.78 8.14
C MET A 222 -14.84 12.28 9.59
N ASP A 223 -16.04 12.34 10.14
CA ASP A 223 -16.28 12.94 11.47
C ASP A 223 -15.94 11.99 12.63
N TYR A 224 -15.63 10.72 12.35
CA TYR A 224 -15.29 9.71 13.36
C TYR A 224 -13.87 9.82 13.92
N TYR A 225 -13.00 10.62 13.30
CA TYR A 225 -11.63 10.80 13.80
C TYR A 225 -11.56 11.55 15.12
N ASN A 226 -10.56 11.21 15.94
CA ASN A 226 -10.19 11.89 17.17
C ASN A 226 -8.67 11.88 17.37
N ARG A 227 -8.17 12.74 18.25
CA ARG A 227 -6.74 12.82 18.61
C ARG A 227 -5.83 12.92 17.36
N THR A 228 -4.90 12.00 17.18
CA THR A 228 -3.90 12.03 16.11
C THR A 228 -4.52 11.92 14.73
N VAL A 229 -4.15 12.82 13.83
CA VAL A 229 -4.38 12.73 12.39
C VAL A 229 -3.09 13.01 11.65
N PHE A 230 -2.88 12.36 10.51
CA PHE A 230 -1.68 12.55 9.71
C PHE A 230 -1.95 12.36 8.22
N GLU A 231 -1.12 13.02 7.40
CA GLU A 231 -1.07 12.85 5.95
C GLU A 231 0.37 12.82 5.47
N TRP A 232 0.64 11.92 4.55
CA TRP A 232 1.83 11.91 3.73
C TRP A 232 1.51 12.59 2.41
N ILE A 233 2.20 13.67 2.12
CA ILE A 233 1.89 14.56 1.00
C ILE A 233 3.10 14.75 0.09
N THR A 234 2.84 15.01 -1.20
CA THR A 234 3.84 15.33 -2.22
C THR A 234 3.35 16.47 -3.11
N ASP A 235 4.28 17.20 -3.70
CA ASP A 235 3.96 18.23 -4.69
C ASP A 235 3.96 17.67 -6.13
N GLN A 236 4.42 16.43 -6.34
CA GLN A 236 4.55 15.82 -7.66
C GLN A 236 3.22 15.37 -8.30
N LEU A 237 2.15 15.28 -7.51
CA LEU A 237 0.80 14.91 -7.98
C LEU A 237 -0.14 16.12 -8.17
N GLY A 238 0.40 17.33 -8.25
CA GLY A 238 -0.37 18.56 -8.43
C GLY A 238 -1.24 18.92 -7.23
N SER A 239 -2.47 19.40 -7.45
CA SER A 239 -3.36 19.92 -6.38
C SER A 239 -3.86 18.84 -5.40
N GLN A 240 -3.60 17.56 -5.66
CA GLN A 240 -4.05 16.41 -4.86
C GLN A 240 -2.85 15.65 -4.29
N GLY A 241 -2.04 16.35 -3.51
CA GLY A 241 -0.76 15.85 -3.01
C GLY A 241 -0.82 14.74 -1.97
N THR A 242 -1.98 14.43 -1.37
CA THR A 242 -2.07 13.38 -0.34
C THR A 242 -1.87 11.99 -0.95
N VAL A 243 -0.81 11.30 -0.55
CA VAL A 243 -0.45 9.93 -0.97
C VAL A 243 -1.06 8.90 -0.02
N CYS A 244 -0.91 9.15 1.27
CA CYS A 244 -1.42 8.32 2.35
C CYS A 244 -2.00 9.21 3.43
N GLY A 245 -3.06 8.79 4.07
CA GLY A 245 -3.63 9.53 5.17
C GLY A 245 -4.32 8.63 6.19
N GLY A 246 -4.21 9.01 7.44
CA GLY A 246 -4.73 8.24 8.55
C GLY A 246 -4.97 9.06 9.81
N GLY A 247 -5.24 8.35 10.88
CA GLY A 247 -5.44 8.92 12.19
C GLY A 247 -6.20 7.99 13.12
N ARG A 248 -6.38 8.45 14.35
CA ARG A 248 -7.11 7.74 15.39
C ARG A 248 -8.61 7.97 15.26
N TYR A 249 -9.39 6.92 15.51
CA TYR A 249 -10.85 6.94 15.37
C TYR A 249 -11.54 6.09 16.44
N ASP A 250 -11.15 6.26 17.68
CA ASP A 250 -11.66 5.49 18.84
C ASP A 250 -13.20 5.43 18.90
N PRO A 251 -13.97 6.51 18.56
CA PRO A 251 -15.43 6.47 18.63
C PRO A 251 -16.09 5.55 17.62
N LEU A 252 -15.39 5.15 16.55
CA LEU A 252 -16.02 4.42 15.45
C LEU A 252 -16.53 3.04 15.88
N VAL A 253 -15.80 2.35 16.76
CA VAL A 253 -16.21 1.02 17.26
C VAL A 253 -17.52 1.12 18.04
N GLU A 254 -17.68 2.15 18.86
CA GLU A 254 -18.90 2.41 19.63
C GLU A 254 -20.07 2.83 18.72
N ILE A 255 -19.81 3.63 17.69
CA ILE A 255 -20.82 4.00 16.66
C ILE A 255 -21.40 2.76 15.98
N PHE A 256 -20.60 1.70 15.79
CA PHE A 256 -21.05 0.42 15.24
C PHE A 256 -21.67 -0.53 16.30
N GLY A 257 -21.87 -0.05 17.53
CA GLY A 257 -22.53 -0.81 18.62
C GLY A 257 -21.57 -1.72 19.41
N GLY A 258 -20.25 -1.57 19.22
CA GLY A 258 -19.24 -2.24 20.02
C GLY A 258 -18.97 -1.55 21.35
N LYS A 259 -18.15 -2.18 22.19
CA LYS A 259 -17.60 -1.52 23.39
C LYS A 259 -16.61 -0.44 22.97
N PRO A 260 -16.45 0.65 23.74
CA PRO A 260 -15.40 1.64 23.51
C PRO A 260 -14.04 0.94 23.33
N THR A 261 -13.45 1.06 22.17
CA THR A 261 -12.21 0.36 21.80
C THR A 261 -11.34 1.32 21.00
N PRO A 262 -10.12 1.62 21.47
CA PRO A 262 -9.20 2.48 20.74
C PRO A 262 -8.87 1.91 19.37
N ALA A 263 -8.81 2.77 18.36
CA ALA A 263 -8.49 2.36 16.99
C ALA A 263 -7.80 3.48 16.23
N VAL A 264 -6.80 3.10 15.42
CA VAL A 264 -6.02 3.99 14.57
C VAL A 264 -5.63 3.26 13.29
N GLY A 265 -5.62 3.95 12.17
CA GLY A 265 -5.27 3.33 10.91
C GLY A 265 -4.91 4.34 9.83
N PHE A 266 -4.51 3.83 8.69
CA PHE A 266 -4.27 4.61 7.48
C PHE A 266 -4.70 3.88 6.23
N ALA A 267 -4.87 4.66 5.15
CA ALA A 267 -5.04 4.12 3.81
C ALA A 267 -4.21 4.92 2.80
N MET A 268 -3.68 4.21 1.80
CA MET A 268 -2.95 4.79 0.67
C MET A 268 -3.52 4.31 -0.66
N GLY A 269 -3.48 5.19 -1.68
CA GLY A 269 -3.94 4.86 -3.02
C GLY A 269 -2.81 4.23 -3.84
N VAL A 270 -3.02 3.01 -4.34
CA VAL A 270 -2.01 2.26 -5.12
C VAL A 270 -1.67 3.00 -6.42
N GLU A 271 -2.66 3.54 -7.12
CA GLU A 271 -2.44 4.27 -8.38
C GLU A 271 -1.61 5.54 -8.19
N ARG A 272 -1.71 6.19 -7.02
CA ARG A 272 -0.86 7.34 -6.67
C ARG A 272 0.58 6.94 -6.43
N LEU A 273 0.80 5.83 -5.74
CA LEU A 273 2.14 5.27 -5.55
C LEU A 273 2.77 4.93 -6.90
N LEU A 274 2.05 4.23 -7.78
CA LEU A 274 2.52 3.90 -9.12
C LEU A 274 2.87 5.14 -9.95
N GLU A 275 2.09 6.22 -9.86
CA GLU A 275 2.42 7.47 -10.54
C GLU A 275 3.67 8.14 -9.98
N LEU A 276 3.88 8.11 -8.66
CA LEU A 276 5.11 8.62 -8.03
C LEU A 276 6.33 7.79 -8.41
N MET A 277 6.20 6.47 -8.37
CA MET A 277 7.27 5.55 -8.77
C MET A 277 7.71 5.78 -10.22
N LYS A 278 6.76 6.03 -11.15
CA LYS A 278 7.07 6.39 -12.53
C LYS A 278 7.83 7.73 -12.63
N VAL A 279 7.45 8.73 -11.82
CA VAL A 279 8.12 10.04 -11.78
C VAL A 279 9.52 9.92 -11.21
N ALA A 280 9.72 9.08 -10.19
CA ALA A 280 11.02 8.80 -9.59
C ALA A 280 12.00 8.05 -10.52
N GLY A 281 11.53 7.64 -11.71
CA GLY A 281 12.37 6.97 -12.70
C GLY A 281 12.72 5.53 -12.34
N GLY A 282 11.99 4.94 -11.40
CA GLY A 282 12.14 3.54 -11.03
C GLY A 282 11.91 2.63 -12.23
N ASN A 283 12.93 1.87 -12.58
CA ASN A 283 12.82 0.86 -13.63
C ASN A 283 12.15 -0.38 -13.04
N PHE A 284 10.82 -0.38 -13.01
CA PHE A 284 10.01 -1.52 -12.53
C PHE A 284 9.71 -2.54 -13.61
N SER A 285 10.50 -2.54 -14.69
CA SER A 285 10.42 -3.62 -15.64
C SER A 285 11.04 -4.86 -15.00
N ARG A 286 10.26 -5.54 -14.15
CA ARG A 286 10.52 -6.92 -13.81
C ARG A 286 10.66 -7.68 -15.12
N SER A 287 11.66 -8.53 -15.23
CA SER A 287 11.73 -9.51 -16.32
C SER A 287 10.34 -10.09 -16.53
N GLN A 288 9.82 -10.10 -17.75
CA GLN A 288 8.48 -10.63 -18.02
C GLN A 288 8.39 -12.14 -17.68
N CYS A 289 9.54 -12.81 -17.56
CA CYS A 289 9.71 -14.13 -16.97
C CYS A 289 11.17 -14.29 -16.51
N ASP A 290 11.38 -15.18 -15.54
CA ASP A 290 12.73 -15.48 -15.06
C ASP A 290 13.46 -16.37 -16.04
N VAL A 291 12.76 -17.40 -16.54
CA VAL A 291 13.30 -18.46 -17.37
C VAL A 291 12.46 -18.69 -18.61
N TYR A 292 13.12 -18.78 -19.76
CA TYR A 292 12.52 -19.22 -21.01
C TYR A 292 13.08 -20.59 -21.41
N LEU A 293 12.21 -21.62 -21.48
CA LEU A 293 12.59 -22.98 -21.90
C LEU A 293 12.53 -23.14 -23.42
N VAL A 294 13.65 -23.54 -24.02
CA VAL A 294 13.85 -23.83 -25.43
C VAL A 294 14.12 -25.31 -25.59
N HIS A 295 13.44 -25.99 -26.49
CA HIS A 295 13.62 -27.43 -26.70
C HIS A 295 13.57 -27.82 -28.16
N GLN A 296 14.23 -28.95 -28.50
CA GLN A 296 14.17 -29.53 -29.81
C GLN A 296 14.22 -31.07 -29.71
N GLY A 297 13.23 -31.75 -30.30
CA GLY A 297 13.01 -33.17 -30.19
C GLY A 297 11.84 -33.53 -29.29
N VAL A 298 11.28 -34.73 -29.46
CA VAL A 298 10.09 -35.19 -28.73
C VAL A 298 10.43 -35.45 -27.25
N ASP A 299 11.53 -36.10 -26.96
CA ASP A 299 11.94 -36.43 -25.60
C ASP A 299 12.37 -35.14 -24.84
N ALA A 300 13.06 -34.21 -25.55
CA ALA A 300 13.40 -32.92 -25.02
C ALA A 300 12.14 -32.07 -24.67
N GLN A 301 11.10 -32.18 -25.50
CA GLN A 301 9.82 -31.53 -25.20
C GLN A 301 9.19 -32.07 -23.91
N LEU A 302 9.09 -33.43 -23.82
CA LEU A 302 8.51 -34.06 -22.63
C LEU A 302 9.27 -33.67 -21.34
N GLN A 303 10.58 -33.70 -21.38
CA GLN A 303 11.44 -33.34 -20.25
C GLN A 303 11.32 -31.86 -19.90
N SER A 304 11.16 -30.97 -20.90
CA SER A 304 11.00 -29.55 -20.68
C SER A 304 9.72 -29.20 -19.91
N PHE A 305 8.63 -29.96 -20.07
CA PHE A 305 7.42 -29.81 -19.26
C PHE A 305 7.68 -30.14 -17.79
N VAL A 306 8.38 -31.24 -17.52
CA VAL A 306 8.74 -31.65 -16.15
C VAL A 306 9.61 -30.58 -15.48
N ILE A 307 10.61 -30.08 -16.22
CA ILE A 307 11.49 -29.02 -15.71
C ILE A 307 10.73 -27.73 -15.47
N ALA A 308 9.85 -27.33 -16.39
CA ALA A 308 9.05 -26.12 -16.23
C ALA A 308 8.22 -26.14 -14.94
N GLU A 309 7.54 -27.27 -14.66
CA GLU A 309 6.75 -27.39 -13.43
C GLU A 309 7.63 -27.37 -12.17
N ARG A 310 8.76 -28.08 -12.19
CA ARG A 310 9.71 -28.06 -11.06
C ARG A 310 10.26 -26.67 -10.75
N LEU A 311 10.54 -25.86 -11.77
CA LEU A 311 10.98 -24.49 -11.61
C LEU A 311 9.86 -23.58 -11.10
N ARG A 312 8.63 -23.79 -11.57
CA ARG A 312 7.44 -23.06 -11.07
C ARG A 312 7.13 -23.40 -9.62
N ASP A 313 7.25 -24.66 -9.23
CA ASP A 313 7.10 -25.08 -7.82
C ASP A 313 8.15 -24.42 -6.91
N ALA A 314 9.31 -24.09 -7.46
CA ALA A 314 10.35 -23.34 -6.77
C ALA A 314 10.13 -21.81 -6.78
N GLY A 315 9.01 -21.33 -7.34
CA GLY A 315 8.62 -19.91 -7.34
C GLY A 315 9.14 -19.08 -8.51
N LEU A 316 9.70 -19.70 -9.55
CA LEU A 316 10.20 -19.00 -10.73
C LEU A 316 9.10 -18.77 -11.77
N ASP A 317 9.13 -17.61 -12.43
CA ASP A 317 8.27 -17.29 -13.57
C ASP A 317 8.84 -17.92 -14.85
N VAL A 318 8.22 -19.01 -15.32
CA VAL A 318 8.73 -19.83 -16.42
C VAL A 318 7.84 -19.79 -17.65
N VAL A 319 8.41 -19.43 -18.80
CA VAL A 319 7.79 -19.56 -20.11
C VAL A 319 8.37 -20.80 -20.84
N LEU A 320 7.51 -21.78 -21.12
CA LEU A 320 7.85 -22.92 -21.96
C LEU A 320 7.53 -22.60 -23.44
N HIS A 321 8.49 -22.78 -24.33
CA HIS A 321 8.25 -22.59 -25.76
C HIS A 321 7.29 -23.67 -26.29
N CYS A 322 6.15 -23.22 -26.84
CA CYS A 322 5.16 -24.11 -27.46
C CYS A 322 5.09 -23.93 -28.98
N ALA A 323 4.70 -24.99 -29.66
CA ALA A 323 4.49 -25.00 -31.11
C ALA A 323 3.31 -24.10 -31.48
N ALA A 324 3.47 -23.33 -32.56
CA ALA A 324 2.39 -22.59 -33.21
C ALA A 324 1.68 -23.43 -34.28
N ALA A 325 0.71 -22.85 -34.99
CA ALA A 325 -0.04 -23.54 -36.05
C ALA A 325 0.84 -24.15 -37.15
N GLY A 326 2.07 -23.70 -37.34
CA GLY A 326 3.06 -24.22 -38.27
C GLY A 326 4.01 -25.30 -37.70
N GLY A 327 3.76 -25.77 -36.48
CA GLY A 327 4.63 -26.67 -35.74
C GLY A 327 5.66 -26.00 -34.87
N LEU A 328 6.59 -26.76 -34.31
CA LEU A 328 7.68 -26.26 -33.48
C LEU A 328 8.65 -25.45 -34.35
N SER A 329 8.92 -24.23 -33.93
CA SER A 329 9.85 -23.35 -34.63
C SER A 329 11.31 -23.80 -34.48
N SER A 330 12.17 -23.39 -35.42
CA SER A 330 13.60 -23.73 -35.35
C SER A 330 14.24 -23.19 -34.07
N PHE A 331 15.31 -23.80 -33.61
CA PHE A 331 16.09 -23.41 -32.43
C PHE A 331 16.43 -21.90 -32.46
N LYS A 332 16.92 -21.38 -33.59
CA LYS A 332 17.25 -19.96 -33.78
C LYS A 332 16.01 -19.06 -33.52
N SER A 333 14.83 -19.48 -33.97
CA SER A 333 13.58 -18.72 -33.76
C SER A 333 13.14 -18.75 -32.31
N GLN A 334 13.30 -19.90 -31.62
CA GLN A 334 13.00 -20.04 -30.20
C GLN A 334 13.91 -19.13 -29.38
N MET A 335 15.22 -19.13 -29.62
CA MET A 335 16.19 -18.25 -28.94
C MET A 335 15.88 -16.76 -29.15
N LYS A 336 15.46 -16.36 -30.38
CA LYS A 336 15.02 -14.98 -30.63
C LYS A 336 13.79 -14.60 -29.79
N ARG A 337 12.88 -15.55 -29.55
CA ARG A 337 11.71 -15.31 -28.70
C ARG A 337 12.08 -15.28 -27.24
N ALA A 338 13.01 -16.13 -26.79
CA ALA A 338 13.56 -16.09 -25.44
C ALA A 338 14.20 -14.73 -25.13
N ASP A 339 14.97 -14.21 -26.06
CA ASP A 339 15.54 -12.87 -25.91
C ASP A 339 14.48 -11.75 -25.89
N ALA A 340 13.51 -11.82 -26.79
CA ALA A 340 12.42 -10.84 -26.88
C ALA A 340 11.42 -10.94 -25.69
N SER A 341 11.37 -12.04 -24.95
CA SER A 341 10.50 -12.21 -23.78
C SER A 341 10.95 -11.39 -22.56
N GLY A 342 12.18 -10.91 -22.54
CA GLY A 342 12.77 -10.25 -21.39
C GLY A 342 13.31 -11.23 -20.33
N ALA A 343 13.28 -12.54 -20.57
CA ALA A 343 13.78 -13.53 -19.62
C ALA A 343 15.24 -13.28 -19.22
N ALA A 344 15.56 -13.51 -17.95
CA ALA A 344 16.92 -13.44 -17.47
C ALA A 344 17.73 -14.62 -18.00
N TYR A 345 17.15 -15.82 -18.00
CA TYR A 345 17.81 -17.05 -18.40
C TYR A 345 17.04 -17.76 -19.52
N ALA A 346 17.78 -18.41 -20.43
CA ALA A 346 17.23 -19.43 -21.32
C ALA A 346 17.78 -20.79 -20.91
N ILE A 347 16.89 -21.77 -20.78
CA ILE A 347 17.26 -23.19 -20.61
C ILE A 347 17.04 -23.88 -21.93
N ILE A 348 18.06 -24.55 -22.41
CA ILE A 348 18.09 -25.22 -23.70
C ILE A 348 18.20 -26.73 -23.48
N ILE A 349 17.30 -27.48 -24.09
CA ILE A 349 17.23 -28.93 -24.00
C ILE A 349 17.06 -29.50 -25.40
N GLY A 350 18.06 -30.21 -25.86
CA GLY A 350 18.07 -31.02 -27.09
C GLY A 350 18.25 -32.50 -26.81
N GLU A 351 18.45 -33.28 -27.85
CA GLU A 351 18.65 -34.72 -27.74
C GLU A 351 19.96 -35.06 -27.02
N ASP A 352 21.02 -34.25 -27.21
CA ASP A 352 22.32 -34.44 -26.55
C ASP A 352 22.21 -34.15 -25.04
N GLU A 353 21.47 -33.11 -24.65
CA GLU A 353 21.21 -32.76 -23.26
C GLU A 353 20.39 -33.86 -22.56
N ILE A 354 19.40 -34.43 -23.25
CA ILE A 354 18.63 -35.58 -22.71
C ILE A 354 19.54 -36.79 -22.50
N ALA A 355 20.38 -37.12 -23.48
CA ALA A 355 21.28 -38.28 -23.41
C ALA A 355 22.30 -38.14 -22.28
N SER A 356 22.74 -36.92 -21.97
CA SER A 356 23.73 -36.63 -20.92
C SER A 356 23.12 -36.27 -19.55
N GLY A 357 21.78 -36.17 -19.46
CA GLY A 357 21.11 -35.74 -18.21
C GLY A 357 21.41 -34.31 -17.79
N THR A 358 21.63 -33.40 -18.74
CA THR A 358 22.00 -32.01 -18.52
C THR A 358 21.04 -31.06 -19.23
N ALA A 359 21.17 -29.77 -18.97
CA ALA A 359 20.59 -28.66 -19.73
C ALA A 359 21.64 -27.58 -19.92
N ILE A 360 21.55 -26.82 -21.01
CA ILE A 360 22.37 -25.61 -21.15
C ILE A 360 21.58 -24.43 -20.54
N VAL A 361 22.18 -23.82 -19.55
CA VAL A 361 21.69 -22.56 -18.93
C VAL A 361 22.45 -21.41 -19.59
N LYS A 362 21.69 -20.48 -20.17
CA LYS A 362 22.25 -19.28 -20.81
C LYS A 362 21.67 -18.03 -20.15
N HIS A 363 22.55 -17.16 -19.62
CA HIS A 363 22.16 -15.84 -19.14
C HIS A 363 21.96 -14.88 -20.33
N LEU A 364 20.74 -14.36 -20.48
CA LEU A 364 20.37 -13.56 -21.65
C LEU A 364 20.66 -12.05 -21.49
N ARG A 365 20.88 -11.60 -20.26
CA ARG A 365 21.07 -10.17 -19.91
C ARG A 365 22.53 -9.84 -19.54
N GLU A 366 23.40 -10.82 -19.49
CA GLU A 366 24.81 -10.62 -19.21
C GLU A 366 25.54 -9.95 -20.39
N ALA A 367 26.35 -8.92 -20.10
CA ALA A 367 27.08 -8.16 -21.11
C ALA A 367 28.27 -8.96 -21.70
N ASP A 368 28.88 -9.86 -20.91
CA ASP A 368 29.96 -10.71 -21.37
C ASP A 368 29.43 -11.97 -22.07
N MET A 369 29.45 -11.93 -23.38
CA MET A 369 28.96 -13.02 -24.24
C MET A 369 29.84 -14.28 -24.21
N THR A 370 31.04 -14.23 -23.62
CA THR A 370 32.00 -15.35 -23.66
C THR A 370 31.76 -16.39 -22.59
N HIS A 371 31.13 -16.01 -21.48
CA HIS A 371 30.89 -16.91 -20.34
C HIS A 371 29.38 -17.00 -19.95
N ASN A 372 28.49 -16.55 -20.82
CA ASN A 372 27.07 -16.45 -20.52
C ASN A 372 26.28 -17.77 -20.65
N GLN A 373 26.95 -18.90 -20.91
CA GLN A 373 26.26 -20.22 -20.97
C GLN A 373 27.12 -21.31 -20.33
N GLN A 374 26.45 -22.28 -19.71
CA GLN A 374 27.04 -23.45 -19.10
C GLN A 374 26.13 -24.67 -19.15
N SER A 375 26.71 -25.86 -19.14
CA SER A 375 25.97 -27.13 -19.01
C SER A 375 25.79 -27.45 -17.52
N VAL A 376 24.57 -27.69 -17.11
CA VAL A 376 24.17 -27.95 -15.72
C VAL A 376 23.40 -29.29 -15.66
N SER A 377 23.71 -30.16 -14.70
CA SER A 377 22.93 -31.38 -14.46
C SER A 377 21.47 -31.04 -14.14
N LEU A 378 20.54 -31.85 -14.71
CA LEU A 378 19.10 -31.69 -14.45
C LEU A 378 18.73 -31.91 -12.97
N GLU A 379 19.55 -32.61 -12.20
CA GLU A 379 19.33 -32.85 -10.77
C GLU A 379 19.47 -31.55 -9.93
N VAL A 380 20.48 -30.73 -10.26
CA VAL A 380 20.80 -29.48 -9.50
C VAL A 380 20.37 -28.21 -10.23
N LEU A 381 19.66 -28.34 -11.36
CA LEU A 381 19.31 -27.20 -12.21
C LEU A 381 18.49 -26.13 -11.47
N THR A 382 17.55 -26.53 -10.63
CA THR A 382 16.70 -25.61 -9.87
C THR A 382 17.50 -24.82 -8.87
N ASP A 383 18.30 -25.48 -8.04
CA ASP A 383 19.13 -24.85 -7.01
C ASP A 383 20.15 -23.90 -7.65
N HIS A 384 20.77 -24.34 -8.75
CA HIS A 384 21.71 -23.52 -9.50
C HIS A 384 21.10 -22.21 -10.03
N LEU A 385 19.85 -22.25 -10.55
CA LEU A 385 19.16 -21.05 -11.02
C LEU A 385 18.80 -20.10 -9.87
N ILE A 386 18.29 -20.65 -8.76
CA ILE A 386 17.94 -19.86 -7.58
C ILE A 386 19.17 -19.14 -7.02
N GLU A 387 20.30 -19.85 -6.85
CA GLU A 387 21.56 -19.24 -6.36
C GLU A 387 22.05 -18.12 -7.26
N ARG A 388 21.95 -18.30 -8.59
CA ARG A 388 22.36 -17.25 -9.53
C ARG A 388 21.45 -16.05 -9.49
N MET A 389 20.14 -16.22 -9.40
CA MET A 389 19.20 -15.12 -9.36
C MET A 389 19.30 -14.30 -8.07
N ILE A 390 19.59 -14.95 -6.92
CA ILE A 390 19.86 -14.25 -5.66
C ILE A 390 21.15 -13.41 -5.78
N GLY A 391 22.19 -13.96 -6.43
CA GLY A 391 23.46 -13.25 -6.63
C GLY A 391 23.34 -12.03 -7.58
N ASP A 392 22.49 -12.16 -8.60
CA ASP A 392 22.22 -11.06 -9.55
C ASP A 392 21.44 -9.91 -8.88
N ASP A 393 20.49 -10.19 -7.99
CA ASP A 393 19.75 -9.20 -7.21
C ASP A 393 20.65 -8.39 -6.25
N GLU A 394 21.66 -9.03 -5.64
CA GLU A 394 22.62 -8.32 -4.77
C GLU A 394 23.54 -7.36 -5.54
N HIS A 395 23.86 -7.67 -6.79
CA HIS A 395 24.65 -6.80 -7.63
C HIS A 395 23.91 -5.57 -8.16
N ASP A 396 22.61 -5.69 -8.44
CA ASP A 396 21.77 -4.56 -8.92
C ASP A 396 21.49 -3.54 -7.79
N HIS A 397 21.36 -3.99 -6.55
CA HIS A 397 21.24 -3.10 -5.37
C HIS A 397 22.56 -2.43 -4.95
N GLY A 398 23.71 -2.98 -5.29
CA GLY A 398 25.03 -2.42 -4.97
C GLY A 398 25.37 -1.14 -5.74
N HIS A 399 24.78 -0.91 -6.90
CA HIS A 399 25.02 0.30 -7.70
C HIS A 399 24.24 1.54 -7.23
N LEU A 400 23.19 1.37 -6.43
CA LEU A 400 22.40 2.48 -5.87
C LEU A 400 23.05 3.12 -4.62
N HIS A 401 23.95 2.44 -3.92
CA HIS A 401 24.62 2.96 -2.71
C HIS A 401 26.05 3.49 -2.90
N ALA A 402 26.68 3.31 -4.06
CA ALA A 402 28.06 3.73 -4.29
C ALA A 402 28.22 5.19 -4.76
N GLY A 403 27.14 5.95 -4.95
CA GLY A 403 27.15 7.30 -5.52
C GLY A 403 27.25 8.48 -4.54
N GLN A 404 27.24 8.28 -3.22
CA GLN A 404 27.21 9.38 -2.25
C GLN A 404 28.24 9.28 -1.12
N LEU A 405 29.50 9.06 -1.46
CA LEU A 405 30.61 9.28 -0.53
C LEU A 405 31.75 10.00 -1.25
N HIS A 406 31.57 11.29 -1.55
CA HIS A 406 32.71 12.19 -1.75
C HIS A 406 32.38 13.62 -1.29
N THR A 407 33.12 14.00 -0.27
CA THR A 407 33.71 15.29 0.08
C THR A 407 32.85 16.42 0.60
N HIS A 408 32.98 16.68 1.90
CA HIS A 408 33.31 18.03 2.35
C HIS A 408 34.37 17.97 3.47
N HIS A 409 35.56 18.50 3.12
CA HIS A 409 36.52 19.05 4.07
C HIS A 409 36.05 20.43 4.51
#